data_bb4f2b992d9109cc2ff458be663650ca
#
_entry.id   bb4f2b992d9109cc2ff458be663650ca
#
_cell.length_a   1.000
_cell.length_b   1.000
_cell.length_c   1.000
_cell.angle_alpha   90.00
_cell.angle_beta   90.00
_cell.angle_gamma   90.00
#
_symmetry.space_group_name_H-M   'P 1'
#
loop_
_entity.id
_entity.type
_entity.pdbx_description
1 polymer ?
#
loop_
_entity_poly.entity_id
_entity_poly.type
_entity_poly.pdbx_seq_one_letter_code
_entity_poly.pdbx_strand_id
1 'polypeptide(L)'
;GGYFYYISRVKQGCREATRQIFTYAKNMDFSDVAPSDLPEPLKSEPNVRELVKQQLKTYIGDSELGSLVDVDSIDVTTLCDEMVDQASYKITDVSATYNSCTVTVTTKNIDFYSLPGTIYDEIKSQITDGNSSLWTSIKNSISSLLGGSSQTSIEKIDISENLKNWYKETKKNGPTRKTTGKIVFGIKDGKWALISFDERLIYGYYGLRPLQ
;
A
#
# COMPACT_ATOMS: atom_id res chain seq x y z
N GLY A 1 37.80 11.78 18.76
CA GLY A 1 37.93 10.89 19.87
C GLY A 1 36.97 9.70 19.82
N GLY A 2 37.04 8.88 20.85
CA GLY A 2 36.24 7.67 20.98
C GLY A 2 34.73 7.88 20.92
N TYR A 3 34.24 9.02 21.41
CA TYR A 3 32.83 9.36 21.37
C TYR A 3 32.32 9.52 19.93
N PHE A 4 33.01 10.29 19.10
CA PHE A 4 32.62 10.49 17.71
C PHE A 4 32.70 9.20 16.91
N TYR A 5 33.67 8.36 17.18
CA TYR A 5 33.77 7.04 16.56
C TYR A 5 32.57 6.15 16.92
N TYR A 6 32.22 6.13 18.20
CA TYR A 6 31.06 5.37 18.68
C TYR A 6 29.77 5.86 18.04
N ILE A 7 29.51 7.16 18.01
CA ILE A 7 28.32 7.76 17.40
C ILE A 7 28.27 7.44 15.91
N SER A 8 29.39 7.51 15.21
CA SER A 8 29.44 7.12 13.80
C SER A 8 29.06 5.66 13.59
N ARG A 9 29.49 4.77 14.47
CA ARG A 9 29.13 3.34 14.44
C ARG A 9 27.65 3.13 14.74
N VAL A 10 27.09 3.86 15.68
CA VAL A 10 25.65 3.82 15.97
C VAL A 10 24.84 4.23 14.76
N LYS A 11 25.20 5.35 14.13
CA LYS A 11 24.51 5.84 12.92
C LYS A 11 24.56 4.81 11.80
N GLN A 12 25.72 4.20 11.56
CA GLN A 12 25.88 3.17 10.53
C GLN A 12 24.99 1.95 10.82
N GLY A 13 24.97 1.48 12.05
CA GLY A 13 24.13 0.36 12.47
C GLY A 13 22.63 0.65 12.28
N CYS A 14 22.21 1.87 12.57
CA CYS A 14 20.82 2.29 12.38
C CYS A 14 20.45 2.41 10.91
N ARG A 15 21.37 2.87 10.05
CA ARG A 15 21.15 2.85 8.60
C ARG A 15 20.99 1.42 8.08
N GLU A 16 21.84 0.51 8.51
CA GLU A 16 21.76 -0.90 8.11
C GLU A 16 20.47 -1.55 8.58
N ALA A 17 20.07 -1.32 9.84
CA ALA A 17 18.80 -1.82 10.38
C ALA A 17 17.60 -1.27 9.60
N THR A 18 17.63 0.01 9.23
CA THR A 18 16.59 0.63 8.42
C THR A 18 16.52 0.00 7.02
N ARG A 19 17.67 -0.20 6.37
CA ARG A 19 17.73 -0.88 5.07
C ARG A 19 17.17 -2.29 5.15
N GLN A 20 17.44 -3.00 6.22
CA GLN A 20 16.91 -4.35 6.45
C GLN A 20 15.39 -4.33 6.56
N ILE A 21 14.81 -3.35 7.25
CA ILE A 21 13.35 -3.17 7.32
C ILE A 21 12.76 -3.01 5.92
N PHE A 22 13.35 -2.17 5.07
CA PHE A 22 12.86 -1.97 3.71
C PHE A 22 13.18 -3.13 2.77
N THR A 23 14.14 -3.98 3.09
CA THR A 23 14.32 -5.26 2.40
C THR A 23 13.14 -6.19 2.67
N TYR A 24 12.70 -6.30 3.92
CA TYR A 24 11.48 -7.03 4.26
C TYR A 24 10.26 -6.40 3.57
N ALA A 25 10.16 -5.08 3.53
CA ALA A 25 9.09 -4.38 2.84
C ALA A 25 9.06 -4.70 1.34
N LYS A 26 10.21 -4.72 0.69
CA LYS A 26 10.34 -5.09 -0.73
C LYS A 26 9.92 -6.53 -0.99
N ASN A 27 10.21 -7.43 -0.09
CA ASN A 27 9.81 -8.83 -0.18
C ASN A 27 8.37 -9.08 0.29
N MET A 28 7.70 -8.04 0.79
CA MET A 28 6.34 -8.10 1.33
C MET A 28 6.16 -9.15 2.44
N ASP A 29 7.22 -9.37 3.21
CA ASP A 29 7.22 -10.39 4.27
C ASP A 29 8.04 -9.92 5.47
N PHE A 30 7.37 -9.74 6.61
CA PHE A 30 7.96 -9.36 7.88
C PHE A 30 7.94 -10.50 8.90
N SER A 31 7.73 -11.74 8.47
CA SER A 31 7.62 -12.89 9.38
C SER A 31 8.89 -13.17 10.18
N ASP A 32 10.06 -12.74 9.70
CA ASP A 32 11.34 -12.88 10.41
C ASP A 32 11.57 -11.82 11.49
N VAL A 33 10.68 -10.83 11.57
CA VAL A 33 10.75 -9.75 12.58
C VAL A 33 9.90 -10.13 13.77
N ALA A 34 10.41 -9.93 14.98
CA ALA A 34 9.66 -10.21 16.20
C ALA A 34 8.35 -9.39 16.21
N PRO A 35 7.19 -10.01 16.53
CA PRO A 35 5.90 -9.30 16.48
C PRO A 35 5.85 -8.03 17.34
N SER A 36 6.58 -8.01 18.47
CA SER A 36 6.65 -6.83 19.34
C SER A 36 7.32 -5.63 18.70
N ASP A 37 8.15 -5.86 17.67
CA ASP A 37 8.91 -4.80 16.98
C ASP A 37 8.18 -4.29 15.74
N LEU A 38 7.09 -4.94 15.35
CA LEU A 38 6.31 -4.56 14.18
C LEU A 38 5.29 -3.47 14.51
N PRO A 39 5.07 -2.51 13.61
CA PRO A 39 3.93 -1.60 13.75
C PRO A 39 2.61 -2.32 13.51
N GLU A 40 1.54 -1.79 14.10
CA GLU A 40 0.20 -2.19 13.68
C GLU A 40 0.02 -1.77 12.20
N PRO A 41 -0.59 -2.48 11.31
CA PRO A 41 -1.26 -3.78 11.44
C PRO A 41 -0.38 -5.01 11.16
N LEU A 42 0.92 -4.84 10.97
CA LEU A 42 1.85 -5.94 10.64
C LEU A 42 2.00 -6.95 11.79
N LYS A 43 1.68 -6.55 13.02
CA LYS A 43 1.65 -7.46 14.18
C LYS A 43 0.66 -8.60 13.97
N SER A 44 -0.50 -8.29 13.42
CA SER A 44 -1.57 -9.28 13.19
C SER A 44 -1.40 -10.02 11.87
N GLU A 45 -0.80 -9.38 10.86
CA GLU A 45 -0.57 -9.98 9.54
C GLU A 45 0.80 -9.58 9.00
N PRO A 46 1.87 -10.37 9.30
CA PRO A 46 3.20 -10.08 8.79
C PRO A 46 3.36 -10.35 7.29
N ASN A 47 2.45 -11.10 6.67
CA ASN A 47 2.41 -11.27 5.24
C ASN A 47 1.76 -10.05 4.60
N VAL A 48 2.59 -9.17 4.06
CA VAL A 48 2.15 -7.88 3.52
C VAL A 48 1.23 -8.06 2.30
N ARG A 49 1.41 -9.11 1.50
CA ARG A 49 0.52 -9.38 0.36
C ARG A 49 -0.92 -9.56 0.82
N GLU A 50 -1.15 -10.31 1.87
CA GLU A 50 -2.48 -10.49 2.43
C GLU A 50 -3.05 -9.18 2.99
N LEU A 51 -2.22 -8.40 3.67
CA LEU A 51 -2.61 -7.10 4.18
C LEU A 51 -2.99 -6.13 3.05
N VAL A 52 -2.15 -6.01 2.03
CA VAL A 52 -2.40 -5.17 0.85
C VAL A 52 -3.64 -5.62 0.10
N LYS A 53 -3.80 -6.92 -0.08
CA LYS A 53 -4.98 -7.51 -0.71
C LYS A 53 -6.25 -7.12 0.02
N GLN A 54 -6.26 -7.24 1.34
CA GLN A 54 -7.41 -6.86 2.17
C GLN A 54 -7.71 -5.36 2.05
N GLN A 55 -6.68 -4.52 2.09
CA GLN A 55 -6.84 -3.08 2.00
C GLN A 55 -7.35 -2.63 0.63
N LEU A 56 -6.80 -3.18 -0.44
CA LEU A 56 -7.27 -2.88 -1.80
C LEU A 56 -8.73 -3.28 -1.99
N LYS A 57 -9.10 -4.46 -1.52
CA LYS A 57 -10.49 -4.91 -1.55
C LYS A 57 -11.40 -3.99 -0.76
N THR A 58 -10.96 -3.52 0.40
CA THR A 58 -11.72 -2.59 1.23
C THR A 58 -11.85 -1.23 0.53
N TYR A 59 -10.79 -0.69 -0.03
CA TYR A 59 -10.86 0.58 -0.75
C TYR A 59 -11.82 0.51 -1.95
N ILE A 60 -11.77 -0.57 -2.71
CA ILE A 60 -12.66 -0.76 -3.86
C ILE A 60 -14.08 -1.02 -3.38
N GLY A 61 -14.26 -1.88 -2.38
CA GLY A 61 -15.57 -2.26 -1.86
C GLY A 61 -16.33 -1.12 -1.21
N ASP A 62 -15.62 -0.22 -0.52
CA ASP A 62 -16.21 0.96 0.13
C ASP A 62 -16.40 2.14 -0.84
N SER A 63 -15.87 2.03 -2.05
CA SER A 63 -16.03 3.04 -3.09
C SER A 63 -17.33 2.84 -3.89
N GLU A 64 -17.59 3.77 -4.80
CA GLU A 64 -18.70 3.67 -5.74
C GLU A 64 -18.62 2.43 -6.63
N LEU A 65 -17.42 1.84 -6.79
CA LEU A 65 -17.24 0.59 -7.52
C LEU A 65 -17.77 -0.63 -6.76
N GLY A 66 -17.90 -0.56 -5.44
CA GLY A 66 -18.23 -1.73 -4.61
C GLY A 66 -19.54 -2.43 -4.97
N SER A 67 -20.50 -1.68 -5.49
CA SER A 67 -21.79 -2.24 -5.95
C SER A 67 -21.73 -2.84 -7.36
N LEU A 68 -20.70 -2.50 -8.14
CA LEU A 68 -20.58 -2.87 -9.56
C LEU A 68 -19.57 -3.99 -9.80
N VAL A 69 -18.64 -4.20 -8.89
CA VAL A 69 -17.46 -5.04 -9.07
C VAL A 69 -17.48 -6.23 -8.12
N ASP A 70 -17.11 -7.39 -8.62
CA ASP A 70 -16.82 -8.54 -7.78
C ASP A 70 -15.40 -8.37 -7.18
N VAL A 71 -15.37 -7.79 -5.97
CA VAL A 71 -14.12 -7.46 -5.28
C VAL A 71 -13.30 -8.73 -4.99
N ASP A 72 -13.97 -9.85 -4.72
CA ASP A 72 -13.29 -11.10 -4.36
C ASP A 72 -12.63 -11.79 -5.56
N SER A 73 -13.05 -11.48 -6.77
CA SER A 73 -12.46 -12.04 -8.00
C SER A 73 -11.25 -11.26 -8.51
N ILE A 74 -10.92 -10.11 -7.91
CA ILE A 74 -9.80 -9.27 -8.35
C ILE A 74 -8.48 -9.97 -8.05
N ASP A 75 -7.66 -10.17 -9.10
CA ASP A 75 -6.29 -10.63 -8.94
C ASP A 75 -5.41 -9.45 -8.50
N VAL A 76 -5.09 -9.41 -7.21
CA VAL A 76 -4.22 -8.38 -6.64
C VAL A 76 -2.74 -8.78 -6.63
N THR A 77 -2.40 -10.00 -7.05
CA THR A 77 -1.01 -10.47 -7.03
C THR A 77 -0.13 -9.65 -7.96
N THR A 78 -0.57 -9.48 -9.21
CA THR A 78 0.14 -8.65 -10.19
C THR A 78 0.24 -7.21 -9.71
N LEU A 79 -0.83 -6.68 -9.14
CA LEU A 79 -0.85 -5.32 -8.61
C LEU A 79 0.14 -5.13 -7.45
N CYS A 80 0.24 -6.12 -6.55
CA CYS A 80 1.24 -6.10 -5.48
C CYS A 80 2.67 -6.08 -6.02
N ASP A 81 2.96 -6.89 -7.03
CA ASP A 81 4.29 -6.92 -7.64
C ASP A 81 4.64 -5.56 -8.25
N GLU A 82 3.69 -4.93 -8.92
CA GLU A 82 3.86 -3.61 -9.50
C GLU A 82 4.02 -2.51 -8.44
N MET A 83 3.29 -2.59 -7.32
CA MET A 83 3.46 -1.69 -6.19
C MET A 83 4.90 -1.69 -5.68
N VAL A 84 5.48 -2.86 -5.52
CA VAL A 84 6.85 -3.02 -5.04
C VAL A 84 7.86 -2.49 -6.05
N ASP A 85 7.63 -2.72 -7.34
CA ASP A 85 8.52 -2.23 -8.39
C ASP A 85 8.58 -0.71 -8.45
N GLN A 86 7.49 -0.03 -8.09
CA GLN A 86 7.42 1.43 -8.07
C GLN A 86 7.81 2.04 -6.74
N ALA A 87 7.93 1.24 -5.69
CA ALA A 87 8.27 1.69 -4.37
C ALA A 87 9.73 2.17 -4.29
N SER A 88 9.94 3.25 -3.57
CA SER A 88 11.28 3.72 -3.24
C SER A 88 11.31 4.31 -1.84
N TYR A 89 12.48 4.29 -1.23
CA TYR A 89 12.73 4.97 0.03
C TYR A 89 14.09 5.64 0.02
N LYS A 90 14.23 6.66 0.83
CA LYS A 90 15.48 7.38 1.03
C LYS A 90 15.64 7.72 2.49
N ILE A 91 16.82 7.41 3.05
CA ILE A 91 17.22 7.91 4.36
C ILE A 91 17.69 9.34 4.17
N THR A 92 17.00 10.30 4.79
CA THR A 92 17.28 11.73 4.61
C THR A 92 18.09 12.31 5.76
N ASP A 93 18.02 11.71 6.94
CA ASP A 93 18.77 12.15 8.11
C ASP A 93 18.94 11.00 9.10
N VAL A 94 20.06 11.02 9.81
CA VAL A 94 20.34 10.12 10.93
C VAL A 94 20.95 10.95 12.06
N SER A 95 20.28 10.94 13.21
CA SER A 95 20.71 11.64 14.41
C SER A 95 20.89 10.64 15.54
N ALA A 96 22.02 10.65 16.20
CA ALA A 96 22.34 9.67 17.23
C ALA A 96 22.98 10.30 18.46
N THR A 97 22.65 9.71 19.59
CA THR A 97 23.36 9.87 20.86
C THR A 97 23.96 8.52 21.26
N TYR A 98 24.55 8.44 22.44
CA TYR A 98 25.13 7.16 22.91
C TYR A 98 24.07 6.06 23.16
N ASN A 99 22.80 6.41 23.33
CA ASN A 99 21.74 5.45 23.66
C ASN A 99 20.49 5.58 22.81
N SER A 100 20.49 6.44 21.79
CA SER A 100 19.32 6.66 20.92
C SER A 100 19.76 7.03 19.51
N CYS A 101 19.00 6.60 18.53
CA CYS A 101 19.22 6.93 17.14
C CYS A 101 17.91 7.12 16.42
N THR A 102 17.74 8.26 15.77
CA THR A 102 16.55 8.57 14.97
C THR A 102 16.93 8.63 13.50
N VAL A 103 16.27 7.81 12.70
CA VAL A 103 16.43 7.79 11.24
C VAL A 103 15.18 8.41 10.61
N THR A 104 15.39 9.45 9.83
CA THR A 104 14.32 10.08 9.04
C THR A 104 14.32 9.47 7.65
N VAL A 105 13.16 8.99 7.22
CA VAL A 105 12.99 8.29 5.96
C VAL A 105 11.86 8.94 5.17
N THR A 106 12.06 9.07 3.87
CA THR A 106 11.00 9.45 2.92
C THR A 106 10.76 8.27 1.98
N THR A 107 9.51 7.82 1.92
CA THR A 107 9.06 6.83 0.96
C THR A 107 8.32 7.50 -0.18
N LYS A 108 8.30 6.86 -1.34
CA LYS A 108 7.57 7.35 -2.52
C LYS A 108 6.98 6.18 -3.28
N ASN A 109 5.74 6.34 -3.70
CA ASN A 109 5.08 5.41 -4.62
C ASN A 109 3.94 6.12 -5.36
N ILE A 110 3.41 5.43 -6.36
CA ILE A 110 2.13 5.79 -6.99
C ILE A 110 1.07 5.82 -5.89
N ASP A 111 0.16 6.79 -5.95
CA ASP A 111 -0.96 6.90 -5.01
C ASP A 111 -2.07 5.94 -5.42
N PHE A 112 -2.05 4.72 -4.88
CA PHE A 112 -3.05 3.68 -5.17
C PHE A 112 -4.43 4.01 -4.58
N TYR A 113 -4.52 4.97 -3.69
CA TYR A 113 -5.79 5.43 -3.15
C TYR A 113 -6.67 6.11 -4.21
N SER A 114 -6.07 6.62 -5.28
CA SER A 114 -6.78 7.24 -6.40
C SER A 114 -7.44 6.22 -7.35
N LEU A 115 -7.08 4.94 -7.22
CA LEU A 115 -7.50 3.88 -8.15
C LEU A 115 -9.02 3.73 -8.28
N PRO A 116 -9.80 3.64 -7.19
CA PRO A 116 -11.24 3.40 -7.33
C PRO A 116 -11.96 4.50 -8.09
N GLY A 117 -11.65 5.76 -7.79
CA GLY A 117 -12.28 6.90 -8.46
C GLY A 117 -11.96 6.98 -9.95
N THR A 118 -10.72 6.72 -10.31
CA THR A 118 -10.27 6.74 -11.71
C THR A 118 -10.94 5.65 -12.52
N ILE A 119 -11.03 4.43 -11.98
CA ILE A 119 -11.71 3.32 -12.65
C ILE A 119 -13.20 3.59 -12.76
N TYR A 120 -13.81 4.15 -11.72
CA TYR A 120 -15.21 4.53 -11.76
C TYR A 120 -15.50 5.53 -12.89
N ASP A 121 -14.67 6.56 -13.04
CA ASP A 121 -14.82 7.57 -14.09
C ASP A 121 -14.62 6.96 -15.49
N GLU A 122 -13.68 6.02 -15.64
CA GLU A 122 -13.47 5.29 -16.89
C GLU A 122 -14.70 4.48 -17.28
N ILE A 123 -15.25 3.72 -16.33
CA ILE A 123 -16.46 2.92 -16.54
C ILE A 123 -17.63 3.82 -16.93
N LYS A 124 -17.81 4.92 -16.22
CA LYS A 124 -18.85 5.91 -16.49
C LYS A 124 -18.73 6.52 -17.88
N SER A 125 -17.52 6.84 -18.31
CA SER A 125 -17.24 7.35 -19.65
C SER A 125 -17.61 6.33 -20.73
N GLN A 126 -17.27 5.07 -20.55
CA GLN A 126 -17.61 3.99 -21.48
C GLN A 126 -19.13 3.78 -21.56
N ILE A 127 -19.84 3.94 -20.46
CA ILE A 127 -21.33 3.88 -20.43
C ILE A 127 -21.92 5.02 -21.27
N THR A 128 -21.41 6.22 -21.13
CA THR A 128 -21.90 7.40 -21.84
C THR A 128 -21.67 7.27 -23.36
N ASP A 129 -20.57 6.66 -23.76
CA ASP A 129 -20.23 6.48 -25.17
C ASP A 129 -21.01 5.31 -25.82
N GLY A 130 -21.73 4.52 -25.06
CA GLY A 130 -22.66 3.48 -25.58
C GLY A 130 -22.02 2.29 -26.27
N ASN A 131 -20.71 2.08 -26.11
CA ASN A 131 -19.91 1.29 -27.06
C ASN A 131 -19.25 0.05 -26.48
N SER A 132 -19.69 -0.50 -25.36
CA SER A 132 -18.99 -1.65 -24.80
C SER A 132 -19.89 -2.75 -24.26
N SER A 133 -19.37 -3.98 -24.28
CA SER A 133 -19.90 -5.12 -23.52
C SER A 133 -20.07 -4.78 -22.03
N LEU A 134 -19.26 -3.87 -21.52
CA LEU A 134 -19.35 -3.31 -20.18
C LEU A 134 -20.67 -2.59 -19.97
N TRP A 135 -21.13 -1.82 -20.97
CA TRP A 135 -22.43 -1.14 -20.94
C TRP A 135 -23.60 -2.12 -20.76
N THR A 136 -23.57 -3.24 -21.47
CA THR A 136 -24.59 -4.27 -21.36
C THR A 136 -24.63 -4.86 -19.95
N SER A 137 -23.47 -5.17 -19.37
CA SER A 137 -23.36 -5.69 -18.01
C SER A 137 -23.86 -4.71 -16.97
N ILE A 138 -23.50 -3.43 -17.11
CA ILE A 138 -23.95 -2.37 -16.20
C ILE A 138 -25.46 -2.12 -16.34
N LYS A 139 -25.95 -2.06 -17.56
CA LYS A 139 -27.39 -1.90 -17.83
C LYS A 139 -28.20 -3.01 -17.20
N ASN A 140 -27.74 -4.26 -17.29
CA ASN A 140 -28.35 -5.38 -16.65
C ASN A 140 -28.34 -5.27 -15.12
N SER A 141 -27.22 -4.83 -14.55
CA SER A 141 -27.08 -4.59 -13.11
C SER A 141 -28.00 -3.48 -12.61
N ILE A 142 -28.09 -2.37 -13.33
CA ILE A 142 -28.98 -1.25 -12.99
C ILE A 142 -30.44 -1.67 -13.14
N SER A 143 -30.79 -2.41 -14.20
CA SER A 143 -32.14 -2.90 -14.41
C SER A 143 -32.58 -3.83 -13.28
N SER A 144 -31.71 -4.67 -12.75
CA SER A 144 -32.03 -5.53 -11.63
C SER A 144 -32.20 -4.75 -10.31
N LEU A 145 -31.50 -3.63 -10.14
CA LEU A 145 -31.67 -2.74 -8.99
C LEU A 145 -32.97 -1.94 -9.04
N LEU A 146 -33.40 -1.54 -10.23
CA LEU A 146 -34.57 -0.69 -10.44
C LEU A 146 -35.85 -1.48 -10.75
N GLY A 147 -35.73 -2.71 -11.24
CA GLY A 147 -36.84 -3.45 -11.85
C GLY A 147 -37.56 -4.46 -10.98
N GLY A 148 -37.19 -4.64 -9.73
CA GLY A 148 -37.92 -5.49 -8.80
C GLY A 148 -38.05 -6.97 -9.17
N SER A 149 -37.35 -7.46 -10.16
CA SER A 149 -37.28 -8.90 -10.40
C SER A 149 -36.20 -9.50 -9.53
N SER A 150 -36.62 -10.07 -8.44
CA SER A 150 -35.83 -10.58 -7.35
C SER A 150 -34.95 -11.81 -7.67
N GLN A 151 -34.78 -12.16 -8.94
CA GLN A 151 -34.15 -13.44 -9.30
C GLN A 151 -32.98 -13.35 -10.27
N THR A 152 -32.58 -12.18 -10.74
CA THR A 152 -31.37 -12.02 -11.53
C THR A 152 -30.25 -11.64 -10.59
N SER A 153 -29.29 -12.58 -10.40
CA SER A 153 -28.01 -12.26 -9.80
C SER A 153 -27.43 -11.06 -10.56
N ILE A 154 -27.05 -10.01 -9.82
CA ILE A 154 -26.35 -8.87 -10.37
C ILE A 154 -25.03 -9.39 -10.92
N GLU A 155 -24.87 -9.39 -12.25
CA GLU A 155 -23.59 -9.68 -12.85
C GLU A 155 -22.62 -8.55 -12.50
N LYS A 156 -21.68 -8.87 -11.65
CA LYS A 156 -20.63 -7.93 -11.28
C LYS A 156 -19.59 -7.86 -12.39
N ILE A 157 -19.04 -6.68 -12.58
CA ILE A 157 -18.14 -6.38 -13.66
C ILE A 157 -16.72 -6.88 -13.31
N ASP A 158 -16.07 -7.55 -14.26
CA ASP A 158 -14.66 -7.86 -14.18
C ASP A 158 -13.84 -6.64 -14.61
N ILE A 159 -13.11 -6.06 -13.67
CA ILE A 159 -12.28 -4.87 -13.90
C ILE A 159 -10.80 -5.18 -14.13
N SER A 160 -10.44 -6.43 -14.39
CA SER A 160 -9.03 -6.84 -14.54
C SER A 160 -8.31 -6.03 -15.62
N GLU A 161 -8.93 -5.83 -16.78
CA GLU A 161 -8.37 -4.99 -17.85
C GLU A 161 -8.30 -3.52 -17.47
N ASN A 162 -9.31 -3.02 -16.77
CA ASN A 162 -9.34 -1.65 -16.27
C ASN A 162 -8.19 -1.40 -15.29
N LEU A 163 -7.93 -2.33 -14.38
CA LEU A 163 -6.80 -2.26 -13.45
C LEU A 163 -5.47 -2.23 -14.18
N LYS A 164 -5.30 -3.09 -15.16
CA LYS A 164 -4.08 -3.16 -15.97
C LYS A 164 -3.83 -1.87 -16.75
N ASN A 165 -4.87 -1.32 -17.36
CA ASN A 165 -4.79 -0.07 -18.12
C ASN A 165 -4.54 1.12 -17.20
N TRP A 166 -5.24 1.18 -16.08
CA TRP A 166 -5.03 2.20 -15.05
C TRP A 166 -3.57 2.20 -14.59
N TYR A 167 -3.04 1.02 -14.31
CA TYR A 167 -1.67 0.89 -13.83
C TYR A 167 -0.66 1.39 -14.87
N LYS A 168 -0.81 0.98 -16.12
CA LYS A 168 0.06 1.44 -17.21
C LYS A 168 0.07 2.95 -17.36
N GLU A 169 -1.10 3.56 -17.31
CA GLU A 169 -1.24 5.00 -17.44
C GLU A 169 -0.70 5.73 -16.22
N THR A 170 -1.02 5.26 -15.03
CA THR A 170 -0.60 5.87 -13.76
C THR A 170 0.93 5.77 -13.57
N LYS A 171 1.54 4.70 -14.01
CA LYS A 171 2.99 4.53 -13.99
C LYS A 171 3.71 5.62 -14.77
N LYS A 172 3.12 6.10 -15.86
CA LYS A 172 3.70 7.16 -16.72
C LYS A 172 3.39 8.56 -16.21
N ASN A 173 2.15 8.84 -15.87
CA ASN A 173 1.64 10.18 -15.68
C ASN A 173 0.82 10.37 -14.40
N GLY A 174 0.69 9.35 -13.59
CA GLY A 174 -0.20 9.39 -12.45
C GLY A 174 0.36 10.11 -11.24
N PRO A 175 -0.51 10.36 -10.24
CA PRO A 175 -0.09 10.98 -9.01
C PRO A 175 0.82 10.06 -8.22
N THR A 176 1.91 10.63 -7.70
CA THR A 176 2.78 9.98 -6.73
C THR A 176 2.61 10.66 -5.38
N ARG A 177 2.91 9.91 -4.32
CA ARG A 177 2.86 10.42 -2.97
C ARG A 177 4.16 10.11 -2.25
N LYS A 178 4.68 11.12 -1.56
CA LYS A 178 5.81 10.99 -0.65
C LYS A 178 5.32 11.00 0.79
N THR A 179 5.91 10.16 1.61
CA THR A 179 5.64 10.12 3.05
C THR A 179 6.95 10.19 3.80
N THR A 180 7.07 11.14 4.71
CA THR A 180 8.25 11.29 5.56
C THR A 180 7.88 10.93 6.99
N GLY A 181 8.72 10.12 7.63
CA GLY A 181 8.53 9.68 9.00
C GLY A 181 9.84 9.29 9.65
N LYS A 182 9.74 8.88 10.91
CA LYS A 182 10.90 8.57 11.73
C LYS A 182 10.86 7.13 12.23
N ILE A 183 12.04 6.53 12.28
CA ILE A 183 12.31 5.24 12.90
C ILE A 183 13.29 5.50 14.03
N VAL A 184 12.94 5.10 15.24
CA VAL A 184 13.76 5.33 16.43
C VAL A 184 14.28 4.01 16.96
N PHE A 185 15.59 3.94 17.14
CA PHE A 185 16.28 2.85 17.80
C PHE A 185 16.83 3.33 19.14
N GLY A 186 16.91 2.44 20.10
CA GLY A 186 17.42 2.75 21.41
C GLY A 186 17.93 1.50 22.12
N ILE A 187 18.37 1.66 23.35
CA ILE A 187 18.81 0.54 24.15
C ILE A 187 17.66 0.03 25.00
N LYS A 188 17.40 -1.26 24.85
CA LYS A 188 16.39 -1.99 25.57
C LYS A 188 17.01 -3.29 26.09
N ASP A 189 16.98 -3.47 27.39
CA ASP A 189 17.60 -4.64 28.06
C ASP A 189 19.09 -4.80 27.68
N GLY A 190 19.83 -3.68 27.61
CA GLY A 190 21.26 -3.65 27.31
C GLY A 190 21.61 -3.84 25.84
N LYS A 191 20.64 -3.91 24.94
CA LYS A 191 20.84 -4.13 23.50
C LYS A 191 20.14 -3.05 22.68
N TRP A 192 20.72 -2.74 21.53
CA TRP A 192 20.07 -1.91 20.53
C TRP A 192 18.83 -2.61 19.99
N ALA A 193 17.73 -1.91 19.97
CA ALA A 193 16.44 -2.42 19.54
C ALA A 193 15.63 -1.32 18.86
N LEU A 194 14.65 -1.72 18.06
CA LEU A 194 13.64 -0.81 17.52
C LEU A 194 12.73 -0.34 18.65
N ILE A 195 12.62 0.98 18.84
CA ILE A 195 11.81 1.60 19.88
C ILE A 195 10.47 2.08 19.31
N SER A 196 10.50 2.77 18.17
CA SER A 196 9.27 3.22 17.50
C SER A 196 9.46 3.27 15.99
N PHE A 197 8.36 3.09 15.30
CA PHE A 197 8.31 3.09 13.85
C PHE A 197 7.04 3.84 13.42
N ASP A 198 7.21 4.88 12.63
CA ASP A 198 6.05 5.56 12.03
C ASP A 198 5.40 4.64 10.99
N GLU A 199 4.23 4.11 11.33
CA GLU A 199 3.51 3.15 10.47
C GLU A 199 3.15 3.73 9.10
N ARG A 200 3.02 5.06 8.98
CA ARG A 200 2.76 5.72 7.70
C ARG A 200 3.83 5.43 6.67
N LEU A 201 5.06 5.13 7.09
CA LEU A 201 6.15 4.78 6.18
C LEU A 201 5.87 3.48 5.44
N ILE A 202 5.29 2.49 6.09
CA ILE A 202 4.93 1.22 5.46
C ILE A 202 3.79 1.44 4.46
N TYR A 203 2.73 2.12 4.86
CA TYR A 203 1.64 2.44 3.93
C TYR A 203 2.14 3.27 2.74
N GLY A 204 2.93 4.32 3.00
CA GLY A 204 3.49 5.18 1.97
C GLY A 204 4.43 4.45 1.01
N TYR A 205 5.20 3.47 1.51
CA TYR A 205 6.06 2.63 0.68
C TYR A 205 5.26 1.86 -0.37
N TYR A 206 4.08 1.37 -0.01
CA TYR A 206 3.20 0.65 -0.94
C TYR A 206 2.22 1.56 -1.69
N GLY A 207 2.27 2.87 -1.47
CA GLY A 207 1.35 3.81 -2.09
C GLY A 207 -0.07 3.77 -1.50
N LEU A 208 -0.20 3.20 -0.32
CA LEU A 208 -1.45 3.08 0.41
C LEU A 208 -1.55 4.16 1.48
N ARG A 209 -2.74 4.33 2.04
CA ARG A 209 -3.01 5.18 3.19
C ARG A 209 -3.58 4.32 4.31
N PRO A 210 -3.33 4.67 5.59
CA PRO A 210 -3.98 3.99 6.70
C PRO A 210 -5.49 4.03 6.54
N LEU A 211 -6.15 2.92 6.83
CA LEU A 211 -7.61 2.87 6.93
C LEU A 211 -8.05 3.65 8.18
N GLN A 212 -8.98 4.54 7.99
CA GLN A 212 -9.57 5.29 9.10
C GLN A 212 -10.78 4.56 9.67
#